data_cdd0167262ce72861fb87552a0855058
#
_entry.id   cdd0167262ce72861fb87552a0855058
#
_cell.length_a   1.000
_cell.length_b   1.000
_cell.length_c   1.000
_cell.angle_alpha   90.00
_cell.angle_beta   90.00
_cell.angle_gamma   90.00
#
_symmetry.space_group_name_H-M   'P 1'
#
loop_
_entity.id
_entity.type
_entity.pdbx_description
1 polymer ?
#
loop_
_entity_poly.entity_id
_entity_poly.type
_entity_poly.pdbx_seq_one_letter_code
_entity_poly.pdbx_strand_id
1 'polypeptide(L)'
;MFVFLFFGWLGVVGSYFLLTHSFYIKIVLPASAIGFFTTAVLNINNMRDHEADAKSGKNTLVVRIGISWAKRYHFMLNFIGVLFIVLYTVPAINAIWCFLFGFVLFIKPAREILRSKDYTS
;
A
#
# COMPACT_ATOMS: atom_id res chain seq x y z
N MET A 1 3.42 10.33 0.78
CA MET A 1 4.38 10.35 -0.33
C MET A 1 5.80 9.97 0.08
N PHE A 2 6.32 10.48 1.20
CA PHE A 2 7.64 10.06 1.73
C PHE A 2 7.73 8.56 2.01
N VAL A 3 6.70 7.98 2.59
CA VAL A 3 6.65 6.55 2.92
C VAL A 3 6.79 5.70 1.66
N PHE A 4 6.14 6.07 0.58
CA PHE A 4 6.25 5.38 -0.72
C PHE A 4 7.69 5.41 -1.24
N LEU A 5 8.31 6.59 -1.26
CA LEU A 5 9.67 6.74 -1.77
C LEU A 5 10.71 6.03 -0.89
N PHE A 6 10.62 6.19 0.44
CA PHE A 6 11.60 5.60 1.36
C PHE A 6 11.50 4.09 1.47
N PHE A 7 10.31 3.56 1.69
CA PHE A 7 10.13 2.13 1.88
C PHE A 7 9.99 1.36 0.56
N GLY A 8 9.42 1.98 -0.45
CA GLY A 8 9.30 1.37 -1.78
C GLY A 8 10.62 1.49 -2.55
N TRP A 9 10.86 2.65 -3.13
CA TRP A 9 11.98 2.80 -4.05
C TRP A 9 13.32 2.77 -3.35
N LEU A 10 13.55 3.63 -2.39
CA LEU A 10 14.85 3.72 -1.74
C LEU A 10 15.19 2.42 -0.99
N GLY A 11 14.24 1.87 -0.25
CA GLY A 11 14.44 0.64 0.50
C GLY A 11 14.70 -0.56 -0.41
N VAL A 12 13.84 -0.81 -1.37
CA VAL A 12 13.93 -2.01 -2.24
C VAL A 12 15.03 -1.85 -3.29
N VAL A 13 15.02 -0.78 -4.05
CA VAL A 13 16.01 -0.54 -5.11
C VAL A 13 17.38 -0.34 -4.51
N GLY A 14 17.49 0.41 -3.41
CA GLY A 14 18.76 0.63 -2.72
C GLY A 14 19.35 -0.66 -2.16
N SER A 15 18.54 -1.49 -1.51
CA SER A 15 18.97 -2.80 -1.01
C SER A 15 19.42 -3.72 -2.13
N TYR A 16 18.67 -3.77 -3.22
CA TYR A 16 19.04 -4.54 -4.40
C TYR A 16 20.39 -4.09 -4.97
N PHE A 17 20.59 -2.78 -5.11
CA PHE A 17 21.86 -2.22 -5.60
C PHE A 17 23.04 -2.57 -4.67
N LEU A 18 22.86 -2.45 -3.36
CA LEU A 18 23.90 -2.79 -2.37
C LEU A 18 24.30 -4.26 -2.41
N LEU A 19 23.33 -5.15 -2.65
CA LEU A 19 23.57 -6.59 -2.69
C LEU A 19 24.15 -7.09 -4.01
N THR A 20 23.74 -6.51 -5.13
CA THR A 20 24.11 -6.98 -6.47
C THR A 20 25.11 -6.07 -7.18
N HIS A 21 25.32 -4.85 -6.70
CA HIS A 21 26.12 -3.80 -7.36
C HIS A 21 25.65 -3.50 -8.79
N SER A 22 24.40 -3.78 -9.10
CA SER A 22 23.79 -3.56 -10.41
C SER A 22 22.39 -2.96 -10.27
N PHE A 23 21.93 -2.29 -11.32
CA PHE A 23 20.60 -1.73 -11.40
C PHE A 23 19.80 -2.48 -12.47
N TYR A 24 18.62 -2.97 -12.09
CA TYR A 24 17.70 -3.65 -12.99
C TYR A 24 16.36 -2.95 -12.98
N ILE A 25 15.96 -2.39 -14.11
CA ILE A 25 14.76 -1.54 -14.20
C ILE A 25 13.48 -2.23 -13.74
N LYS A 26 13.37 -3.54 -13.95
CA LYS A 26 12.18 -4.31 -13.53
C LYS A 26 11.99 -4.35 -12.02
N ILE A 27 13.04 -4.09 -11.22
CA ILE A 27 12.92 -4.05 -9.76
C ILE A 27 12.05 -2.87 -9.29
N VAL A 28 11.85 -1.86 -10.12
CA VAL A 28 10.96 -0.71 -9.83
C VAL A 28 9.51 -1.18 -9.67
N LEU A 29 9.08 -2.25 -10.34
CA LEU A 29 7.73 -2.80 -10.20
C LEU A 29 7.45 -3.30 -8.78
N PRO A 30 8.21 -4.28 -8.22
CA PRO A 30 8.00 -4.70 -6.84
C PRO A 30 8.31 -3.60 -5.83
N ALA A 31 9.27 -2.72 -6.09
CA ALA A 31 9.56 -1.57 -5.25
C ALA A 31 8.35 -0.65 -5.14
N SER A 32 7.69 -0.35 -6.24
CA SER A 32 6.46 0.46 -6.26
C SER A 32 5.31 -0.26 -5.54
N ALA A 33 5.17 -1.57 -5.71
CA ALA A 33 4.17 -2.35 -4.99
C ALA A 33 4.34 -2.26 -3.47
N ILE A 34 5.55 -2.41 -2.97
CA ILE A 34 5.86 -2.26 -1.53
C ILE A 34 5.57 -0.84 -1.07
N GLY A 35 5.90 0.17 -1.88
CA GLY A 35 5.57 1.56 -1.61
C GLY A 35 4.06 1.79 -1.47
N PHE A 36 3.26 1.24 -2.36
CA PHE A 36 1.80 1.33 -2.29
C PHE A 36 1.23 0.63 -1.06
N PHE A 37 1.70 -0.56 -0.73
CA PHE A 37 1.24 -1.30 0.46
C PHE A 37 1.63 -0.58 1.75
N THR A 38 2.85 -0.05 1.84
CA THR A 38 3.30 0.71 3.01
C THR A 38 2.48 1.99 3.18
N THR A 39 2.16 2.67 2.09
CA THR A 39 1.29 3.85 2.09
C THR A 39 -0.14 3.47 2.53
N ALA A 40 -0.63 2.31 2.13
CA ALA A 40 -1.93 1.80 2.56
C ALA A 40 -1.98 1.53 4.07
N VAL A 41 -0.91 0.96 4.64
CA VAL A 41 -0.79 0.77 6.09
C VAL A 41 -0.81 2.11 6.82
N LEU A 42 -0.07 3.09 6.33
CA LEU A 42 -0.09 4.44 6.90
C LEU A 42 -1.48 5.05 6.83
N ASN A 43 -2.20 4.83 5.74
CA ASN A 43 -3.57 5.32 5.59
C ASN A 43 -4.52 4.69 6.62
N ILE A 44 -4.38 3.39 6.90
CA ILE A 44 -5.15 2.72 7.97
C ILE A 44 -4.86 3.36 9.34
N ASN A 45 -3.60 3.59 9.65
CA ASN A 45 -3.21 4.23 10.90
C ASN A 45 -3.80 5.64 11.01
N ASN A 46 -3.77 6.41 9.93
CA ASN A 46 -4.36 7.74 9.88
C ASN A 46 -5.89 7.70 10.01
N MET A 47 -6.56 6.70 9.45
CA MET A 47 -8.00 6.51 9.63
C MET A 47 -8.34 6.21 11.08
N ARG A 48 -7.57 5.36 11.75
CA ARG A 48 -7.77 5.03 13.16
C ARG A 48 -7.62 6.26 14.06
N ASP A 49 -6.63 7.09 13.76
CA ASP A 49 -6.24 8.21 14.62
C ASP A 49 -6.85 9.55 14.17
N HIS A 50 -7.77 9.55 13.18
CA HIS A 50 -8.22 10.78 12.53
C HIS A 50 -8.91 11.79 13.48
N GLU A 51 -9.65 11.32 14.48
CA GLU A 51 -10.29 12.22 15.45
C GLU A 51 -9.26 12.89 16.35
N ALA A 52 -8.32 12.11 16.88
CA ALA A 52 -7.22 12.61 17.70
C ALA A 52 -6.32 13.57 16.92
N ASP A 53 -6.02 13.23 15.67
CA ASP A 53 -5.21 14.05 14.77
C ASP A 53 -5.90 15.38 14.46
N ALA A 54 -7.20 15.37 14.19
CA ALA A 54 -7.98 16.58 13.97
C ALA A 54 -7.99 17.49 15.20
N LYS A 55 -8.17 16.92 16.40
CA LYS A 55 -8.16 17.68 17.66
C LYS A 55 -6.80 18.27 17.98
N SER A 56 -5.71 17.59 17.62
CA SER A 56 -4.33 18.07 17.86
C SER A 56 -3.80 19.00 16.76
N GLY A 57 -4.60 19.31 15.75
CA GLY A 57 -4.22 20.19 14.64
C GLY A 57 -3.36 19.54 13.56
N LYS A 58 -3.22 18.22 13.57
CA LYS A 58 -2.53 17.48 12.49
C LYS A 58 -3.39 17.45 11.22
N ASN A 59 -2.79 17.87 10.10
CA ASN A 59 -3.43 17.81 8.79
C ASN A 59 -3.00 16.55 8.02
N THR A 60 -3.44 15.38 8.48
CA THR A 60 -3.23 14.14 7.72
C THR A 60 -4.14 14.11 6.49
N LEU A 61 -3.81 13.26 5.51
CA LEU A 61 -4.64 13.12 4.32
C LEU A 61 -6.07 12.72 4.70
N VAL A 62 -6.24 11.82 5.67
CA VAL A 62 -7.57 11.37 6.14
C VAL A 62 -8.36 12.51 6.76
N VAL A 63 -7.73 13.37 7.57
CA VAL A 63 -8.37 14.55 8.15
C VAL A 63 -8.88 15.49 7.05
N ARG A 64 -8.11 15.63 5.97
CA ARG A 64 -8.48 16.50 4.84
C ARG A 64 -9.62 15.95 3.98
N ILE A 65 -9.56 14.67 3.63
CA ILE A 65 -10.50 14.08 2.65
C ILE A 65 -11.67 13.33 3.30
N GLY A 66 -11.59 13.02 4.60
CA GLY A 66 -12.61 12.28 5.32
C GLY A 66 -12.46 10.76 5.19
N ILE A 67 -13.16 10.04 6.06
CA ILE A 67 -13.08 8.57 6.17
C ILE A 67 -13.56 7.86 4.89
N SER A 68 -14.64 8.32 4.29
CA SER A 68 -15.21 7.68 3.08
C SER A 68 -14.23 7.66 1.93
N TRP A 69 -13.57 8.79 1.67
CA TRP A 69 -12.55 8.90 0.64
C TRP A 69 -11.27 8.15 1.02
N ALA A 70 -10.91 8.15 2.30
CA ALA A 70 -9.77 7.40 2.80
C ALA A 70 -9.92 5.90 2.56
N LYS A 71 -11.12 5.34 2.72
CA LYS A 71 -11.42 3.94 2.41
C LYS A 71 -11.25 3.64 0.92
N ARG A 72 -11.74 4.50 0.04
CA ARG A 72 -11.57 4.37 -1.41
C ARG A 72 -10.09 4.47 -1.81
N TYR A 73 -9.38 5.40 -1.22
CA TYR A 73 -7.94 5.58 -1.41
C TYR A 73 -7.17 4.33 -0.98
N HIS A 74 -7.53 3.75 0.16
CA HIS A 74 -6.93 2.49 0.63
C HIS A 74 -7.10 1.36 -0.39
N PHE A 75 -8.30 1.19 -0.94
CA PHE A 75 -8.55 0.20 -1.99
C PHE A 75 -7.72 0.44 -3.23
N MET A 76 -7.65 1.68 -3.69
CA MET A 76 -6.83 2.04 -4.85
C MET A 76 -5.36 1.68 -4.64
N LEU A 77 -4.80 2.03 -3.49
CA LEU A 77 -3.40 1.74 -3.16
C LEU A 77 -3.12 0.23 -3.21
N ASN A 78 -3.97 -0.56 -2.60
CA ASN A 78 -3.81 -2.01 -2.60
C ASN A 78 -4.00 -2.61 -4.00
N PHE A 79 -5.00 -2.15 -4.73
CA PHE A 79 -5.26 -2.61 -6.10
C PHE A 79 -4.07 -2.33 -7.02
N ILE A 80 -3.54 -1.11 -6.98
CA ILE A 80 -2.38 -0.73 -7.78
C ILE A 80 -1.14 -1.53 -7.34
N GLY A 81 -0.94 -1.71 -6.03
CA GLY A 81 0.16 -2.52 -5.51
C GLY A 81 0.12 -3.97 -6.01
N VAL A 82 -1.05 -4.60 -5.96
CA VAL A 82 -1.25 -5.95 -6.51
C VAL A 82 -1.00 -5.99 -8.01
N LEU A 83 -1.50 -4.98 -8.74
CA LEU A 83 -1.28 -4.88 -10.18
C LEU A 83 0.22 -4.83 -10.53
N PHE A 84 1.01 -4.05 -9.80
CA PHE A 84 2.46 -3.98 -10.02
C PHE A 84 3.16 -5.30 -9.75
N ILE A 85 2.75 -6.03 -8.70
CA ILE A 85 3.29 -7.37 -8.42
C ILE A 85 2.94 -8.33 -9.55
N VAL A 86 1.71 -8.31 -10.02
CA VAL A 86 1.27 -9.17 -11.13
C VAL A 86 2.07 -8.88 -12.39
N LEU A 87 2.25 -7.61 -12.75
CA LEU A 87 3.05 -7.23 -13.90
C LEU A 87 4.50 -7.69 -13.80
N TYR A 88 5.05 -7.72 -12.59
CA TYR A 88 6.39 -8.22 -12.35
C TYR A 88 6.48 -9.76 -12.45
N THR A 89 5.45 -10.46 -11.97
CA THR A 89 5.47 -11.92 -11.86
C THR A 89 4.89 -12.65 -13.07
N VAL A 90 4.08 -11.99 -13.89
CA VAL A 90 3.44 -12.59 -15.09
C VAL A 90 4.42 -13.38 -15.99
N PRO A 91 5.69 -12.97 -16.18
CA PRO A 91 6.63 -13.77 -16.95
C PRO A 91 7.01 -15.12 -16.31
N ALA A 92 6.73 -15.32 -15.01
CA ALA A 92 7.03 -16.56 -14.29
C ALA A 92 5.82 -17.49 -14.28
N ILE A 93 6.01 -18.76 -14.64
CA ILE A 93 4.93 -19.75 -14.81
C ILE A 93 4.07 -19.95 -13.54
N ASN A 94 4.62 -19.67 -12.35
CA ASN A 94 3.94 -19.84 -11.07
C ASN A 94 3.28 -18.55 -10.54
N ALA A 95 3.29 -17.49 -11.32
CA ALA A 95 2.78 -16.17 -10.89
C ALA A 95 1.29 -16.17 -10.56
N ILE A 96 0.50 -17.00 -11.25
CA ILE A 96 -0.96 -17.11 -11.04
C ILE A 96 -1.27 -17.55 -9.61
N TRP A 97 -0.52 -18.50 -9.07
CA TRP A 97 -0.69 -18.99 -7.71
C TRP A 97 -0.36 -17.92 -6.66
N CYS A 98 0.73 -17.18 -6.88
CA CYS A 98 1.09 -16.05 -6.00
C CYS A 98 0.02 -14.95 -6.03
N PHE A 99 -0.55 -14.67 -7.20
CA PHE A 99 -1.64 -13.72 -7.36
C PHE A 99 -2.91 -14.16 -6.61
N LEU A 100 -3.32 -15.41 -6.79
CA LEU A 100 -4.50 -15.95 -6.10
C LEU A 100 -4.32 -15.92 -4.58
N PHE A 101 -3.14 -16.28 -4.09
CA PHE A 101 -2.84 -16.24 -2.66
C PHE A 101 -2.88 -14.82 -2.12
N GLY A 102 -2.23 -13.88 -2.80
CA GLY A 102 -2.26 -12.46 -2.44
C GLY A 102 -3.67 -11.88 -2.44
N PHE A 103 -4.47 -12.27 -3.44
CA PHE A 103 -5.87 -11.82 -3.55
C PHE A 103 -6.73 -12.31 -2.38
N VAL A 104 -6.56 -13.59 -1.98
CA VAL A 104 -7.27 -14.16 -0.82
C VAL A 104 -6.90 -13.42 0.46
N LEU A 105 -5.61 -13.15 0.67
CA LEU A 105 -5.15 -12.39 1.84
C LEU A 105 -5.70 -10.96 1.86
N PHE A 106 -5.93 -10.38 0.69
CA PHE A 106 -6.42 -9.02 0.55
C PHE A 106 -7.93 -8.88 0.83
N ILE A 107 -8.73 -9.89 0.48
CA ILE A 107 -10.19 -9.81 0.61
C ILE A 107 -10.64 -9.62 2.06
N LYS A 108 -10.02 -10.34 3.01
CA LYS A 108 -10.41 -10.27 4.44
C LYS A 108 -10.31 -8.85 5.01
N PRO A 109 -9.12 -8.22 5.02
CA PRO A 109 -8.97 -6.87 5.58
C PRO A 109 -9.79 -5.83 4.81
N ALA A 110 -9.94 -6.01 3.50
CA ALA A 110 -10.75 -5.12 2.68
C ALA A 110 -12.24 -5.16 3.09
N ARG A 111 -12.77 -6.35 3.34
CA ARG A 111 -14.15 -6.52 3.82
C ARG A 111 -14.34 -5.91 5.21
N GLU A 112 -13.39 -6.12 6.11
CA GLU A 112 -13.45 -5.57 7.48
C GLU A 112 -13.48 -4.04 7.45
N ILE A 113 -12.62 -3.41 6.65
CA ILE A 113 -12.58 -1.96 6.50
C ILE A 113 -13.91 -1.42 5.97
N LEU A 114 -14.50 -2.09 4.96
CA LEU A 114 -15.79 -1.68 4.40
C LEU A 114 -16.96 -1.84 5.37
N ARG A 115 -16.92 -2.88 6.19
CA ARG A 115 -18.00 -3.16 7.17
C ARG A 115 -17.88 -2.33 8.43
N SER A 116 -16.70 -1.83 8.77
CA SER A 116 -16.52 -1.04 9.98
C SER A 116 -17.21 0.31 9.83
N LYS A 117 -18.21 0.53 10.68
CA LYS A 117 -18.85 1.85 10.84
C LYS A 117 -18.17 2.69 11.90
N ASP A 118 -17.24 2.11 12.63
CA ASP A 118 -16.71 2.66 13.87
C ASP A 118 -15.71 3.78 13.67
N TYR A 119 -15.20 3.96 12.47
CA TYR A 119 -14.27 5.06 12.16
C TYR A 119 -14.95 6.44 12.08
N THR A 120 -16.27 6.47 12.09
CA THR A 120 -17.05 7.72 11.97
C THR A 120 -17.74 8.15 13.25
N SER A 121 -17.69 7.32 14.27
CA SER A 121 -18.29 7.62 15.57
C SER A 121 -17.39 8.41 16.50
#